data_5e4a6fe1a68272ada0ab9341758a3a93
#
_entry.id   5e4a6fe1a68272ada0ab9341758a3a93
#
_cell.length_a   1.000
_cell.length_b   1.000
_cell.length_c   1.000
_cell.angle_alpha   90.00
_cell.angle_beta   90.00
_cell.angle_gamma   90.00
#
_symmetry.space_group_name_H-M   'P 1'
#
loop_
_entity.id
_entity.type
_entity.pdbx_description
1 polymer ?
#
loop_
_entity_poly.entity_id
_entity_poly.type
_entity_poly.pdbx_seq_one_letter_code
_entity_poly.pdbx_strand_id
1 'polypeptide(L)'
;MKKLAIKKSVCAWAALWLLCGAGALAENETLTTREDEHEVIFTAEQISRDDDYGESVYEIRVTMDGEQTQTIRFTTEGTNKDEQEMHLTDVNMDGYPDLALLRSMGASDGFASHYVYDPAAGEFVHRPELDDLSWYRCTFYPEGRYVLNDWHSGAATGTWMLHQWQEDGTLRFLAVASLEYGPDIEKDEYIANVIRIREDGTAENVYENTLTEMDSTT
;
A
#
# COMPACT_ATOMS: atom_id res chain seq x y z
N MET A 1 -9.53 2.79 29.66
CA MET A 1 -9.58 3.24 28.28
C MET A 1 -8.88 4.60 28.19
N LYS A 2 -7.63 4.65 27.81
CA LYS A 2 -6.88 5.90 27.56
C LYS A 2 -6.84 6.12 26.06
N LYS A 3 -7.41 7.25 25.61
CA LYS A 3 -7.36 7.65 24.20
C LYS A 3 -5.93 8.05 23.84
N LEU A 4 -5.36 7.39 22.86
CA LEU A 4 -4.08 7.74 22.25
C LEU A 4 -4.32 8.99 21.39
N ALA A 5 -3.66 10.09 21.71
CA ALA A 5 -3.69 11.30 20.91
C ALA A 5 -2.52 11.24 19.92
N ILE A 6 -2.82 11.05 18.65
CA ILE A 6 -1.84 11.22 17.57
C ILE A 6 -1.57 12.73 17.45
N LYS A 7 -0.42 13.17 17.93
CA LYS A 7 0.08 14.51 17.63
C LYS A 7 0.70 14.50 16.23
N LYS A 8 -0.03 15.05 15.26
CA LYS A 8 0.58 15.44 13.98
C LYS A 8 1.48 16.64 14.24
N SER A 9 2.77 16.41 14.31
CA SER A 9 3.77 17.49 14.28
C SER A 9 3.96 17.91 12.83
N VAL A 10 3.36 19.04 12.45
CA VAL A 10 3.60 19.68 11.17
C VAL A 10 4.87 20.51 11.34
N CYS A 11 6.01 19.97 10.97
CA CYS A 11 7.23 20.75 10.84
C CYS A 11 7.25 21.48 9.51
N ALA A 12 7.51 22.78 9.61
CA ALA A 12 7.43 23.79 8.57
C ALA A 12 8.44 23.50 7.44
N TRP A 13 7.93 23.62 6.20
CA TRP A 13 8.69 23.65 4.96
C TRP A 13 9.61 24.89 4.91
N ALA A 14 10.91 24.66 4.86
CA ALA A 14 11.85 25.66 4.39
C ALA A 14 12.40 25.21 3.04
N ALA A 15 11.86 25.79 1.99
CA ALA A 15 12.36 25.61 0.62
C ALA A 15 13.74 26.26 0.48
N LEU A 16 14.74 25.46 0.12
CA LEU A 16 15.97 25.98 -0.49
C LEU A 16 16.26 25.18 -1.76
N TRP A 17 15.84 25.74 -2.89
CA TRP A 17 16.25 25.30 -4.21
C TRP A 17 17.66 25.83 -4.48
N LEU A 18 18.65 24.97 -4.75
CA LEU A 18 19.73 25.25 -5.71
C LEU A 18 20.57 23.99 -6.03
N LEU A 19 20.69 23.73 -7.31
CA LEU A 19 21.74 23.02 -8.06
C LEU A 19 21.53 21.54 -8.41
N CYS A 20 21.45 21.33 -9.72
CA CYS A 20 21.53 20.11 -10.52
C CYS A 20 22.52 19.07 -9.99
N GLY A 21 21.98 17.93 -9.64
CA GLY A 21 22.65 16.68 -9.35
C GLY A 21 21.55 15.68 -9.12
N ALA A 22 21.68 14.41 -9.52
CA ALA A 22 20.73 13.36 -9.22
C ALA A 22 20.38 13.45 -7.72
N GLY A 23 19.21 14.01 -7.42
CA GLY A 23 18.87 14.38 -6.05
C GLY A 23 18.46 13.15 -5.27
N ALA A 24 19.21 12.82 -4.24
CA ALA A 24 18.72 11.94 -3.20
C ALA A 24 17.53 12.63 -2.52
N LEU A 25 16.37 12.02 -2.53
CA LEU A 25 15.25 12.44 -1.72
C LEU A 25 15.47 11.94 -0.31
N ALA A 26 15.32 12.81 0.67
CA ALA A 26 15.34 12.45 2.06
C ALA A 26 13.97 12.77 2.66
N GLU A 27 13.25 11.76 3.09
CA GLU A 27 12.05 11.91 3.88
C GLU A 27 12.38 11.64 5.36
N ASN A 28 12.03 12.61 6.20
CA ASN A 28 12.19 12.52 7.64
C ASN A 28 10.84 12.17 8.24
N GLU A 29 10.76 11.01 8.85
CA GLU A 29 9.58 10.56 9.57
C GLU A 29 9.93 10.24 11.02
N THR A 30 8.94 10.38 11.89
CA THR A 30 9.09 9.99 13.30
C THR A 30 8.31 8.69 13.50
N LEU A 31 9.05 7.63 13.76
CA LEU A 31 8.50 6.35 14.14
C LEU A 31 8.16 6.39 15.63
N THR A 32 6.89 6.55 15.97
CA THR A 32 6.42 6.55 17.35
C THR A 32 5.89 5.19 17.71
N THR A 33 6.59 4.49 18.58
CA THR A 33 6.15 3.22 19.15
C THR A 33 5.29 3.45 20.39
N ARG A 34 4.71 2.39 20.97
CA ARG A 34 3.92 2.49 22.20
C ARG A 34 4.72 2.93 23.41
N GLU A 35 6.01 2.69 23.40
CA GLU A 35 6.92 2.89 24.54
C GLU A 35 8.00 3.92 24.24
N ASP A 36 8.48 3.96 23.00
CA ASP A 36 9.59 4.82 22.58
C ASP A 36 9.26 5.59 21.32
N GLU A 37 9.98 6.70 21.13
CA GLU A 37 9.90 7.55 19.94
C GLU A 37 11.29 7.54 19.28
N HIS A 38 11.34 7.09 18.02
CA HIS A 38 12.56 7.05 17.22
C HIS A 38 12.45 8.00 16.04
N GLU A 39 13.50 8.75 15.76
CA GLU A 39 13.61 9.52 14.54
C GLU A 39 14.10 8.60 13.42
N VAL A 40 13.28 8.42 12.38
CA VAL A 40 13.64 7.62 11.21
C VAL A 40 13.74 8.50 9.98
N ILE A 41 14.87 8.39 9.28
CA ILE A 41 15.13 9.09 8.04
C ILE A 41 15.32 8.06 6.93
N PHE A 42 14.50 8.18 5.89
CA PHE A 42 14.63 7.40 4.68
C PHE A 42 15.26 8.27 3.59
N THR A 43 16.35 7.77 2.99
CA THR A 43 17.02 8.46 1.87
C THR A 43 17.03 7.53 0.68
N ALA A 44 16.31 7.89 -0.38
CA ALA A 44 16.28 7.14 -1.63
C ALA A 44 17.30 7.70 -2.61
N GLU A 45 18.13 6.83 -3.19
CA GLU A 45 19.08 7.14 -4.25
C GLU A 45 18.81 6.23 -5.45
N GLN A 46 18.56 6.82 -6.61
CA GLN A 46 18.41 6.07 -7.85
C GLN A 46 19.77 5.55 -8.33
N ILE A 47 19.94 4.24 -8.39
CA ILE A 47 21.18 3.58 -8.78
C ILE A 47 21.25 3.35 -10.28
N SER A 48 20.11 2.99 -10.88
CA SER A 48 20.00 2.78 -12.33
C SER A 48 18.57 3.00 -12.81
N ARG A 49 18.45 3.26 -14.11
CA ARG A 49 17.17 3.34 -14.82
C ARG A 49 17.32 2.64 -16.17
N ASP A 50 16.30 1.87 -16.50
CA ASP A 50 16.11 1.29 -17.83
C ASP A 50 14.93 2.01 -18.49
N ASP A 51 15.22 2.91 -19.42
CA ASP A 51 14.20 3.73 -20.09
C ASP A 51 13.36 2.92 -21.08
N ASP A 52 13.84 1.78 -21.57
CA ASP A 52 13.11 0.93 -22.51
C ASP A 52 11.97 0.18 -21.82
N TYR A 53 12.15 -0.15 -20.54
CA TYR A 53 11.18 -0.88 -19.73
C TYR A 53 10.55 -0.02 -18.63
N GLY A 54 11.04 1.21 -18.42
CA GLY A 54 10.57 2.10 -17.35
C GLY A 54 10.91 1.59 -15.95
N GLU A 55 11.91 0.73 -15.85
CA GLU A 55 12.39 0.20 -14.57
C GLU A 55 13.44 1.13 -13.94
N SER A 56 13.32 1.36 -12.65
CA SER A 56 14.34 2.07 -11.88
C SER A 56 14.73 1.28 -10.64
N VAL A 57 16.03 1.24 -10.36
CA VAL A 57 16.55 0.62 -9.15
C VAL A 57 16.96 1.70 -8.17
N TYR A 58 16.46 1.60 -6.95
CA TYR A 58 16.76 2.50 -5.85
C TYR A 58 17.50 1.76 -4.72
N GLU A 59 18.37 2.49 -4.05
CA GLU A 59 18.90 2.14 -2.75
C GLU A 59 18.29 3.07 -1.71
N ILE A 60 17.57 2.51 -0.74
CA ILE A 60 16.93 3.26 0.32
C ILE A 60 17.71 3.00 1.61
N ARG A 61 18.35 4.04 2.12
CA ARG A 61 19.06 4.00 3.40
C ARG A 61 18.09 4.37 4.51
N VAL A 62 18.03 3.53 5.52
CA VAL A 62 17.26 3.76 6.74
C VAL A 62 18.24 4.21 7.81
N THR A 63 18.00 5.39 8.36
CA THR A 63 18.76 5.92 9.49
C THR A 63 17.81 6.09 10.67
N MET A 64 18.12 5.47 11.79
CA MET A 64 17.33 5.56 13.02
C MET A 64 18.16 6.20 14.11
N ASP A 65 17.63 7.25 14.72
CA ASP A 65 18.30 8.04 15.78
C ASP A 65 19.72 8.51 15.40
N GLY A 66 19.91 8.82 14.11
CA GLY A 66 21.18 9.30 13.56
C GLY A 66 22.16 8.22 13.15
N GLU A 67 21.83 6.92 13.33
CA GLU A 67 22.65 5.80 12.88
C GLU A 67 22.00 5.08 11.69
N GLN A 68 22.78 4.80 10.63
CA GLN A 68 22.29 3.99 9.53
C GLN A 68 22.13 2.53 9.99
N THR A 69 20.88 2.04 10.02
CA THR A 69 20.54 0.70 10.52
C THR A 69 20.33 -0.29 9.38
N GLN A 70 19.86 0.19 8.21
CA GLN A 70 19.48 -0.72 7.11
C GLN A 70 19.70 -0.05 5.75
N THR A 71 19.90 -0.90 4.72
CA THR A 71 19.84 -0.52 3.30
C THR A 71 18.89 -1.48 2.58
N ILE A 72 17.87 -0.91 1.94
CA ILE A 72 16.87 -1.65 1.15
C ILE A 72 17.15 -1.38 -0.33
N ARG A 73 17.36 -2.44 -1.12
CA ARG A 73 17.41 -2.32 -2.57
C ARG A 73 16.02 -2.61 -3.14
N PHE A 74 15.52 -1.68 -3.93
CA PHE A 74 14.16 -1.69 -4.41
C PHE A 74 14.10 -1.39 -5.91
N THR A 75 13.24 -2.11 -6.64
CA THR A 75 13.02 -1.90 -8.08
C THR A 75 11.59 -1.46 -8.32
N THR A 76 11.41 -0.37 -9.07
CA THR A 76 10.11 0.07 -9.58
C THR A 76 9.89 -0.43 -10.99
N GLU A 77 8.64 -0.66 -11.36
CA GLU A 77 8.24 -1.13 -12.67
C GLU A 77 7.23 -0.16 -13.29
N GLY A 78 7.52 0.32 -14.50
CA GLY A 78 6.57 1.13 -15.28
C GLY A 78 6.21 2.48 -14.65
N THR A 79 6.99 2.99 -13.72
CA THR A 79 6.78 4.31 -13.15
C THR A 79 7.50 5.34 -14.02
N ASN A 80 6.75 6.33 -14.53
CA ASN A 80 7.33 7.49 -15.23
C ASN A 80 7.77 8.58 -14.24
N LYS A 81 7.95 8.23 -12.96
CA LYS A 81 8.32 9.19 -11.93
C LYS A 81 9.82 9.21 -11.76
N ASP A 82 10.38 10.39 -11.72
CA ASP A 82 11.81 10.62 -11.47
C ASP A 82 12.17 10.46 -9.99
N GLU A 83 11.16 10.24 -9.13
CA GLU A 83 11.30 10.20 -7.68
C GLU A 83 10.59 8.96 -7.11
N GLN A 84 11.23 8.29 -6.15
CA GLN A 84 10.60 7.21 -5.42
C GLN A 84 9.57 7.76 -4.44
N GLU A 85 8.31 7.36 -4.59
CA GLU A 85 7.29 7.65 -3.59
C GLU A 85 7.32 6.61 -2.48
N MET A 86 7.29 7.09 -1.24
CA MET A 86 7.23 6.28 -0.04
C MET A 86 6.35 6.93 1.02
N HIS A 87 5.72 6.13 1.87
CA HIS A 87 4.99 6.62 3.03
C HIS A 87 5.01 5.59 4.16
N LEU A 88 4.70 6.05 5.38
CA LEU A 88 4.52 5.19 6.53
C LEU A 88 3.04 4.89 6.78
N THR A 89 2.74 3.62 7.02
CA THR A 89 1.41 3.14 7.38
C THR A 89 1.55 1.91 8.28
N ASP A 90 0.70 1.75 9.27
CA ASP A 90 0.65 0.55 10.13
C ASP A 90 -0.21 -0.52 9.42
N VAL A 91 0.42 -1.27 8.50
CA VAL A 91 -0.27 -2.21 7.62
C VAL A 91 -0.72 -3.47 8.35
N ASN A 92 0.02 -3.89 9.38
CA ASN A 92 -0.27 -5.09 10.18
C ASN A 92 -1.03 -4.79 11.47
N MET A 93 -1.28 -3.49 11.77
CA MET A 93 -2.03 -2.99 12.92
C MET A 93 -1.44 -3.43 14.28
N ASP A 94 -0.11 -3.44 14.36
CA ASP A 94 0.62 -3.76 15.58
C ASP A 94 0.99 -2.51 16.39
N GLY A 95 0.78 -1.33 15.82
CA GLY A 95 1.01 -0.03 16.42
C GLY A 95 2.36 0.58 16.04
N TYR A 96 3.14 -0.07 15.18
CA TYR A 96 4.32 0.48 14.56
C TYR A 96 4.05 0.87 13.11
N PRO A 97 4.53 2.01 12.64
CA PRO A 97 4.41 2.36 11.22
C PRO A 97 5.37 1.49 10.37
N ASP A 98 4.84 1.02 9.25
CA ASP A 98 5.54 0.24 8.25
C ASP A 98 5.87 1.10 7.04
N LEU A 99 6.93 0.75 6.29
CA LEU A 99 7.34 1.46 5.10
C LEU A 99 6.64 0.87 3.86
N ALA A 100 5.90 1.71 3.14
CA ALA A 100 5.35 1.39 1.83
C ALA A 100 6.15 2.12 0.74
N LEU A 101 6.55 1.39 -0.31
CA LEU A 101 7.29 1.90 -1.46
C LEU A 101 6.45 1.69 -2.73
N LEU A 102 6.26 2.75 -3.51
CA LEU A 102 5.55 2.64 -4.78
C LEU A 102 6.35 1.74 -5.74
N ARG A 103 5.80 0.56 -6.06
CA ARG A 103 6.43 -0.44 -6.93
C ARG A 103 6.10 -0.21 -8.40
N SER A 104 4.83 -0.03 -8.71
CA SER A 104 4.37 0.19 -10.07
C SER A 104 3.20 1.14 -10.12
N MET A 105 3.02 1.81 -11.26
CA MET A 105 1.94 2.77 -11.49
C MET A 105 1.24 2.46 -12.80
N GLY A 106 -0.05 2.18 -12.73
CA GLY A 106 -0.94 2.13 -13.88
C GLY A 106 -1.60 3.48 -14.17
N ALA A 107 -2.60 3.46 -15.05
CA ALA A 107 -3.30 4.69 -15.45
C ALA A 107 -4.13 5.32 -14.31
N SER A 108 -4.64 4.53 -13.38
CA SER A 108 -5.53 4.96 -12.28
C SER A 108 -5.17 4.38 -10.92
N ASP A 109 -4.26 3.42 -10.88
CA ASP A 109 -3.86 2.71 -9.68
C ASP A 109 -2.36 2.44 -9.66
N GLY A 110 -1.81 2.30 -8.45
CA GLY A 110 -0.44 1.89 -8.21
C GLY A 110 -0.41 0.71 -7.23
N PHE A 111 0.70 -0.02 -7.25
CA PHE A 111 0.96 -1.11 -6.31
C PHE A 111 2.16 -0.76 -5.43
N ALA A 112 2.08 -1.15 -4.17
CA ALA A 112 3.14 -0.92 -3.20
C ALA A 112 3.89 -2.21 -2.89
N SER A 113 5.16 -2.09 -2.54
CA SER A 113 5.85 -3.10 -1.74
C SER A 113 5.93 -2.64 -0.30
N HIS A 114 5.54 -3.50 0.62
CA HIS A 114 5.46 -3.18 2.03
C HIS A 114 6.60 -3.85 2.80
N TYR A 115 7.25 -3.05 3.62
CA TYR A 115 8.30 -3.47 4.54
C TYR A 115 7.80 -3.23 5.96
N VAL A 116 7.43 -4.31 6.62
CA VAL A 116 6.89 -4.28 7.99
C VAL A 116 8.03 -4.10 8.99
N TYR A 117 7.86 -3.15 9.91
CA TYR A 117 8.84 -2.92 10.95
C TYR A 117 8.82 -4.05 11.98
N ASP A 118 9.98 -4.66 12.20
CA ASP A 118 10.20 -5.62 13.27
C ASP A 118 10.91 -4.92 14.45
N PRO A 119 10.19 -4.60 15.53
CA PRO A 119 10.79 -3.88 16.66
C PRO A 119 11.83 -4.72 17.42
N ALA A 120 11.81 -6.05 17.30
CA ALA A 120 12.79 -6.91 17.95
C ALA A 120 14.13 -6.90 17.20
N ALA A 121 14.10 -6.77 15.87
CA ALA A 121 15.29 -6.67 15.03
C ALA A 121 15.71 -5.21 14.79
N GLY A 122 14.79 -4.25 14.91
CA GLY A 122 15.00 -2.86 14.54
C GLY A 122 15.10 -2.66 13.03
N GLU A 123 14.42 -3.48 12.24
CA GLU A 123 14.53 -3.52 10.79
C GLU A 123 13.16 -3.54 10.11
N PHE A 124 13.12 -3.04 8.87
CA PHE A 124 11.97 -3.13 7.98
C PHE A 124 12.09 -4.38 7.11
N VAL A 125 11.15 -5.32 7.24
CA VAL A 125 11.17 -6.63 6.59
C VAL A 125 10.15 -6.67 5.46
N HIS A 126 10.59 -6.96 4.22
CA HIS A 126 9.70 -7.09 3.08
C HIS A 126 8.66 -8.20 3.28
N ARG A 127 7.40 -7.88 2.99
CA ARG A 127 6.26 -8.80 3.08
C ARG A 127 5.63 -8.98 1.70
N PRO A 128 6.11 -9.96 0.90
CA PRO A 128 5.64 -10.16 -0.48
C PRO A 128 4.13 -10.40 -0.60
N GLU A 129 3.48 -10.94 0.42
CA GLU A 129 2.03 -11.15 0.47
C GLU A 129 1.22 -9.84 0.48
N LEU A 130 1.89 -8.70 0.68
CA LEU A 130 1.29 -7.38 0.65
C LEU A 130 1.54 -6.62 -0.68
N ASP A 131 2.34 -7.19 -1.58
CA ASP A 131 2.77 -6.52 -2.82
C ASP A 131 1.64 -6.26 -3.82
N ASP A 132 0.51 -6.95 -3.67
CA ASP A 132 -0.70 -6.75 -4.49
C ASP A 132 -1.67 -5.71 -3.89
N LEU A 133 -1.31 -5.08 -2.77
CA LEU A 133 -2.12 -4.01 -2.22
C LEU A 133 -1.97 -2.74 -3.04
N SER A 134 -3.11 -2.09 -3.30
CA SER A 134 -3.16 -0.81 -4.01
C SER A 134 -2.48 0.30 -3.21
N TRP A 135 -1.70 1.14 -3.89
CA TRP A 135 -1.06 2.30 -3.30
C TRP A 135 -2.06 3.35 -2.79
N TYR A 136 -3.17 3.55 -3.51
CA TYR A 136 -4.14 4.60 -3.20
C TYR A 136 -5.42 4.10 -2.55
N ARG A 137 -5.73 2.80 -2.68
CA ARG A 137 -7.05 2.25 -2.41
C ARG A 137 -7.03 1.08 -1.43
N CYS A 138 -6.06 1.13 -0.50
CA CYS A 138 -6.00 0.19 0.60
C CYS A 138 -6.52 0.85 1.88
N THR A 139 -7.50 0.24 2.52
CA THR A 139 -8.10 0.74 3.76
C THR A 139 -7.89 -0.26 4.88
N PHE A 140 -7.37 0.23 6.00
CA PHE A 140 -7.05 -0.57 7.18
C PHE A 140 -8.10 -0.35 8.26
N TYR A 141 -8.67 -1.44 8.79
CA TYR A 141 -9.66 -1.44 9.86
C TYR A 141 -9.10 -2.13 11.11
N PRO A 142 -8.56 -1.38 12.08
CA PRO A 142 -7.94 -1.95 13.28
C PRO A 142 -8.90 -2.78 14.12
N GLU A 143 -10.19 -2.41 14.15
CA GLU A 143 -11.24 -3.20 14.78
C GLU A 143 -11.51 -4.47 13.97
N GLY A 144 -10.88 -5.58 14.36
CA GLY A 144 -11.00 -6.88 13.65
C GLY A 144 -9.85 -7.16 12.70
N ARG A 145 -8.88 -6.24 12.58
CA ARG A 145 -7.65 -6.39 11.80
C ARG A 145 -7.90 -6.71 10.33
N TYR A 146 -8.87 -5.99 9.72
CA TYR A 146 -9.20 -6.18 8.31
C TYR A 146 -8.42 -5.22 7.42
N VAL A 147 -8.08 -5.71 6.22
CA VAL A 147 -7.50 -4.94 5.12
C VAL A 147 -8.44 -5.07 3.93
N LEU A 148 -9.01 -3.94 3.51
CA LEU A 148 -9.82 -3.86 2.29
C LEU A 148 -8.95 -3.21 1.21
N ASN A 149 -8.70 -3.96 0.16
CA ASN A 149 -7.98 -3.51 -1.01
C ASN A 149 -8.93 -3.44 -2.20
N ASP A 150 -8.99 -2.32 -2.90
CA ASP A 150 -9.83 -2.19 -4.09
C ASP A 150 -9.03 -1.64 -5.27
N TRP A 151 -9.40 -2.04 -6.46
CA TRP A 151 -8.92 -1.46 -7.69
C TRP A 151 -10.05 -1.33 -8.71
N HIS A 152 -9.87 -0.42 -9.67
CA HIS A 152 -10.80 -0.23 -10.76
C HIS A 152 -10.17 -0.68 -12.08
N SER A 153 -10.88 -1.53 -12.82
CA SER A 153 -10.51 -1.93 -14.17
C SER A 153 -11.17 -1.04 -15.24
N GLY A 154 -12.03 -0.10 -14.82
CA GLY A 154 -12.73 0.85 -15.67
C GLY A 154 -13.55 1.85 -14.85
N ALA A 155 -14.27 2.74 -15.54
CA ALA A 155 -15.06 3.78 -14.86
C ALA A 155 -16.19 3.23 -13.98
N ALA A 156 -16.75 2.08 -14.38
CA ALA A 156 -17.89 1.44 -13.70
C ALA A 156 -17.58 0.00 -13.24
N THR A 157 -16.34 -0.45 -13.35
CA THR A 157 -15.94 -1.82 -13.00
C THR A 157 -14.84 -1.80 -11.97
N GLY A 158 -14.86 -2.76 -11.06
CA GLY A 158 -13.90 -2.81 -9.97
C GLY A 158 -13.89 -4.15 -9.24
N THR A 159 -12.88 -4.32 -8.42
CA THR A 159 -12.69 -5.50 -7.58
C THR A 159 -12.31 -5.05 -6.17
N TRP A 160 -12.95 -5.63 -5.18
CA TRP A 160 -12.73 -5.39 -3.76
C TRP A 160 -12.30 -6.69 -3.10
N MET A 161 -11.13 -6.69 -2.49
CA MET A 161 -10.57 -7.85 -1.79
C MET A 161 -10.49 -7.58 -0.30
N LEU A 162 -11.05 -8.48 0.50
CA LEU A 162 -11.02 -8.41 1.94
C LEU A 162 -10.04 -9.44 2.49
N HIS A 163 -9.10 -8.94 3.28
CA HIS A 163 -8.13 -9.76 4.02
C HIS A 163 -8.26 -9.53 5.51
N GLN A 164 -7.70 -10.41 6.32
CA GLN A 164 -7.63 -10.28 7.77
C GLN A 164 -6.30 -10.79 8.30
N TRP A 165 -5.63 -9.97 9.10
CA TRP A 165 -4.48 -10.41 9.87
C TRP A 165 -4.90 -11.38 10.97
N GLN A 166 -4.25 -12.54 10.98
CA GLN A 166 -4.44 -13.56 12.00
C GLN A 166 -3.53 -13.28 13.20
N GLU A 167 -3.78 -13.98 14.33
CA GLU A 167 -2.97 -13.84 15.53
C GLU A 167 -1.52 -14.32 15.34
N ASP A 168 -1.29 -15.24 14.41
CA ASP A 168 0.02 -15.78 14.06
C ASP A 168 0.83 -14.88 13.10
N GLY A 169 0.30 -13.69 12.76
CA GLY A 169 0.95 -12.74 11.86
C GLY A 169 0.81 -13.06 10.37
N THR A 170 -0.06 -14.01 10.00
CA THR A 170 -0.38 -14.28 8.59
C THR A 170 -1.54 -13.43 8.10
N LEU A 171 -1.51 -13.03 6.82
CA LEU A 171 -2.60 -12.33 6.16
C LEU A 171 -3.50 -13.33 5.42
N ARG A 172 -4.74 -13.49 5.89
CA ARG A 172 -5.69 -14.41 5.31
C ARG A 172 -6.64 -13.68 4.34
N PHE A 173 -6.76 -14.20 3.13
CA PHE A 173 -7.77 -13.75 2.18
C PHE A 173 -9.14 -14.30 2.56
N LEU A 174 -10.15 -13.42 2.70
CA LEU A 174 -11.49 -13.78 3.17
C LEU A 174 -12.54 -13.76 2.08
N ALA A 175 -12.52 -12.75 1.22
CA ALA A 175 -13.53 -12.58 0.19
C ALA A 175 -13.06 -11.67 -0.93
N VAL A 176 -13.67 -11.83 -2.10
CA VAL A 176 -13.60 -10.88 -3.20
C VAL A 176 -14.99 -10.54 -3.68
N ALA A 177 -15.22 -9.26 -3.91
CA ALA A 177 -16.38 -8.77 -4.65
C ALA A 177 -15.89 -8.18 -5.98
N SER A 178 -16.63 -8.42 -7.07
CA SER A 178 -16.35 -7.81 -8.36
C SER A 178 -17.60 -7.21 -8.98
N LEU A 179 -17.40 -6.15 -9.74
CA LEU A 179 -18.38 -5.57 -10.65
C LEU A 179 -17.75 -5.51 -12.04
N GLU A 180 -18.30 -6.24 -12.98
CA GLU A 180 -17.78 -6.39 -14.34
C GLU A 180 -18.86 -6.05 -15.36
N TYR A 181 -18.46 -5.70 -16.58
CA TYR A 181 -19.41 -5.56 -17.67
C TYR A 181 -20.07 -6.91 -17.95
N GLY A 182 -21.39 -6.89 -18.12
CA GLY A 182 -22.16 -8.05 -18.57
C GLY A 182 -21.88 -8.42 -20.03
N PRO A 183 -22.44 -9.55 -20.49
CA PRO A 183 -22.21 -10.04 -21.85
C PRO A 183 -22.82 -9.13 -22.94
N ASP A 184 -23.76 -8.28 -22.57
CA ASP A 184 -24.43 -7.35 -23.50
C ASP A 184 -24.11 -5.90 -23.11
N ILE A 185 -22.98 -5.39 -23.63
CA ILE A 185 -22.51 -4.03 -23.37
C ILE A 185 -23.52 -2.97 -23.90
N GLU A 186 -24.31 -3.30 -24.92
CA GLU A 186 -25.30 -2.37 -25.50
C GLU A 186 -26.47 -2.11 -24.53
N LYS A 187 -26.67 -2.97 -23.53
CA LYS A 187 -27.72 -2.85 -22.53
C LYS A 187 -27.24 -2.27 -21.19
N ASP A 188 -25.99 -1.81 -21.11
CA ASP A 188 -25.40 -1.36 -19.83
C ASP A 188 -25.60 -2.38 -18.69
N GLU A 189 -25.40 -3.66 -19.03
CA GLU A 189 -25.50 -4.74 -18.07
C GLU A 189 -24.17 -4.88 -17.30
N TYR A 190 -24.30 -5.15 -16.00
CA TYR A 190 -23.17 -5.43 -15.12
C TYR A 190 -23.41 -6.72 -14.36
N ILE A 191 -22.35 -7.48 -14.11
CA ILE A 191 -22.39 -8.65 -13.24
C ILE A 191 -21.71 -8.27 -11.92
N ALA A 192 -22.48 -8.32 -10.86
CA ALA A 192 -21.97 -8.21 -9.50
C ALA A 192 -21.80 -9.62 -8.92
N ASN A 193 -20.62 -9.91 -8.41
CA ASN A 193 -20.29 -11.22 -7.86
C ASN A 193 -19.57 -11.05 -6.50
N VAL A 194 -19.87 -11.96 -5.54
CA VAL A 194 -19.15 -12.03 -4.26
C VAL A 194 -18.78 -13.49 -3.99
N ILE A 195 -17.49 -13.70 -3.87
CA ILE A 195 -16.90 -15.00 -3.53
C ILE A 195 -16.32 -14.92 -2.14
N ARG A 196 -16.71 -15.84 -1.26
CA ARG A 196 -16.14 -16.02 0.06
C ARG A 196 -15.11 -17.16 0.04
N ILE A 197 -14.00 -16.97 0.73
CA ILE A 197 -13.00 -18.02 0.94
C ILE A 197 -13.24 -18.65 2.30
N ARG A 198 -13.53 -19.95 2.32
CA ARG A 198 -13.76 -20.73 3.53
C ARG A 198 -12.45 -21.00 4.26
N GLU A 199 -12.56 -21.50 5.49
CA GLU A 199 -11.38 -21.83 6.31
C GLU A 199 -10.48 -22.91 5.69
N ASP A 200 -11.06 -23.81 4.92
CA ASP A 200 -10.33 -24.86 4.19
C ASP A 200 -9.72 -24.36 2.86
N GLY A 201 -9.83 -23.05 2.56
CA GLY A 201 -9.32 -22.44 1.34
C GLY A 201 -10.25 -22.59 0.12
N THR A 202 -11.39 -23.28 0.25
CA THR A 202 -12.33 -23.42 -0.86
C THR A 202 -13.12 -22.13 -1.10
N ALA A 203 -13.35 -21.80 -2.39
CA ALA A 203 -14.15 -20.66 -2.79
C ALA A 203 -15.65 -21.02 -2.85
N GLU A 204 -16.48 -20.12 -2.35
CA GLU A 204 -17.93 -20.23 -2.41
C GLU A 204 -18.52 -18.95 -3.00
N ASN A 205 -19.24 -19.07 -4.11
CA ASN A 205 -20.03 -17.97 -4.64
C ASN A 205 -21.24 -17.75 -3.73
N VAL A 206 -21.25 -16.62 -3.03
CA VAL A 206 -22.32 -16.27 -2.06
C VAL A 206 -23.31 -15.26 -2.63
N TYR A 207 -22.95 -14.60 -3.73
CA TYR A 207 -23.81 -13.66 -4.43
C TYR A 207 -23.39 -13.55 -5.89
N GLU A 208 -24.36 -13.60 -6.78
CA GLU A 208 -24.21 -13.29 -8.20
C GLU A 208 -25.52 -12.68 -8.69
N ASN A 209 -25.45 -11.53 -9.34
CA ASN A 209 -26.60 -10.86 -9.91
C ASN A 209 -26.22 -10.06 -11.14
N THR A 210 -27.11 -10.01 -12.12
CA THR A 210 -27.01 -9.12 -13.26
C THR A 210 -27.76 -7.83 -12.92
N LEU A 211 -27.06 -6.70 -12.97
CA LEU A 211 -27.60 -5.37 -12.75
C LEU A 211 -27.79 -4.71 -14.11
N THR A 212 -28.97 -4.21 -14.39
CA THR A 212 -29.25 -3.35 -15.54
C THR A 212 -29.40 -1.94 -15.03
N GLU A 213 -28.74 -0.99 -15.68
CA GLU A 213 -28.70 0.45 -15.39
C GLU A 213 -29.11 0.79 -13.95
N MET A 214 -28.15 1.08 -13.09
CA MET A 214 -28.51 1.62 -11.78
C MET A 214 -29.22 2.94 -12.03
N ASP A 215 -30.53 2.98 -11.79
CA ASP A 215 -31.32 4.18 -11.73
C ASP A 215 -30.57 5.23 -10.86
N SER A 216 -30.04 6.25 -11.52
CA SER A 216 -29.33 7.38 -10.89
C SER A 216 -30.30 8.31 -10.16
N THR A 217 -31.43 7.78 -9.72
CA THR A 217 -32.48 8.53 -8.99
C THR A 217 -32.72 7.91 -7.63
N THR A 218 -31.82 8.17 -6.69
CA THR A 218 -32.13 8.34 -5.24
C THR A 218 -31.12 9.23 -4.57
#